data_193f35b6461ec8195c2b12ddb70e1c62
#
_entry.id   193f35b6461ec8195c2b12ddb70e1c62
#
_cell.length_a   1.000
_cell.length_b   1.000
_cell.length_c   1.000
_cell.angle_alpha   90.00
_cell.angle_beta   90.00
_cell.angle_gamma   90.00
#
_symmetry.space_group_name_H-M   'P 1'
#
loop_
_entity.id
_entity.type
_entity.pdbx_description
1 polymer ?
#
loop_
_entity_poly.entity_id
_entity_poly.type
_entity_poly.pdbx_seq_one_letter_code
_entity_poly.pdbx_strand_id
1 'polypeptide(L)'
;MQMPAFEKHVWAEIDLDALRHNFRAVKARAGEMPLCAVVKADSYGHGAVECAKVFAEEGAAWLAVSCLAEARQLRKSGLTLPILILGHVEPSCAPDRKSVV
;
A
#
# COMPACT_ATOMS: atom_id res chain seq x y z
N MET A 1 -17.38 11.86 -3.20
CA MET A 1 -17.21 12.79 -2.07
C MET A 1 -17.17 14.22 -2.56
N GLN A 2 -17.84 15.11 -1.85
CA GLN A 2 -17.94 16.50 -2.25
C GLN A 2 -17.21 17.39 -1.27
N MET A 3 -16.32 18.24 -1.75
CA MET A 3 -15.56 19.18 -0.92
C MET A 3 -16.10 20.60 -1.11
N PRO A 4 -16.01 21.46 -0.09
CA PRO A 4 -16.32 22.86 -0.27
C PRO A 4 -15.51 23.47 -1.41
N ALA A 5 -16.08 24.44 -2.11
CA ALA A 5 -15.43 25.01 -3.29
C ALA A 5 -14.03 25.57 -3.01
N PHE A 6 -13.84 26.18 -1.85
CA PHE A 6 -12.54 26.77 -1.50
C PHE A 6 -11.44 25.74 -1.24
N GLU A 7 -11.80 24.45 -1.06
CA GLU A 7 -10.85 23.38 -0.83
C GLU A 7 -10.59 22.52 -2.07
N LYS A 8 -11.37 22.70 -3.13
CA LYS A 8 -11.29 21.82 -4.29
C LYS A 8 -9.91 21.75 -4.96
N HIS A 9 -9.15 22.81 -4.89
CA HIS A 9 -7.84 22.85 -5.54
C HIS A 9 -6.76 22.07 -4.76
N VAL A 10 -7.07 21.60 -3.55
CA VAL A 10 -6.09 20.90 -2.71
C VAL A 10 -6.53 19.49 -2.31
N TRP A 11 -7.64 18.99 -2.85
CA TRP A 11 -8.08 17.62 -2.53
C TRP A 11 -7.98 16.73 -3.75
N ALA A 12 -7.82 15.43 -3.48
CA ALA A 12 -7.79 14.40 -4.50
C ALA A 12 -8.91 13.40 -4.23
N GLU A 13 -9.57 12.97 -5.28
CA GLU A 13 -10.59 11.95 -5.19
C GLU A 13 -9.95 10.60 -5.53
N ILE A 14 -10.15 9.61 -4.66
CA ILE A 14 -9.60 8.27 -4.85
C ILE A 14 -10.73 7.34 -5.27
N ASP A 15 -10.56 6.72 -6.43
CA ASP A 15 -11.51 5.74 -6.93
C ASP A 15 -10.90 4.34 -6.74
N LEU A 16 -11.35 3.66 -5.69
CA LEU A 16 -10.84 2.33 -5.38
C LEU A 16 -11.26 1.29 -6.42
N ASP A 17 -12.38 1.50 -7.09
CA ASP A 17 -12.80 0.58 -8.16
C ASP A 17 -11.88 0.70 -9.37
N ALA A 18 -11.47 1.91 -9.71
CA ALA A 18 -10.49 2.13 -10.78
C ALA A 18 -9.14 1.51 -10.42
N LEU A 19 -8.72 1.66 -9.17
CA LEU A 19 -7.48 1.06 -8.67
C LEU A 19 -7.54 -0.46 -8.79
N ARG A 20 -8.66 -1.05 -8.39
CA ARG A 20 -8.90 -2.49 -8.48
C ARG A 20 -8.85 -2.97 -9.93
N HIS A 21 -9.51 -2.24 -10.81
CA HIS A 21 -9.52 -2.55 -12.23
C HIS A 21 -8.10 -2.53 -12.81
N ASN A 22 -7.33 -1.52 -12.49
CA ASN A 22 -5.96 -1.38 -12.96
C ASN A 22 -5.07 -2.50 -12.45
N PHE A 23 -5.21 -2.86 -11.19
CA PHE A 23 -4.42 -3.96 -10.61
C PHE A 23 -4.74 -5.28 -11.32
N ARG A 24 -6.02 -5.54 -11.59
CA ARG A 24 -6.44 -6.75 -12.30
C ARG A 24 -5.84 -6.81 -13.70
N ALA A 25 -5.75 -5.67 -14.38
CA ALA A 25 -5.15 -5.61 -15.71
C ALA A 25 -3.65 -5.96 -15.66
N VAL A 26 -2.93 -5.42 -14.68
CA VAL A 26 -1.51 -5.75 -14.49
C VAL A 26 -1.35 -7.22 -14.13
N LYS A 27 -2.18 -7.72 -13.23
CA LYS A 27 -2.11 -9.12 -12.80
C LYS A 27 -2.35 -10.08 -13.96
N ALA A 28 -3.31 -9.75 -14.83
CA ALA A 28 -3.59 -10.58 -16.00
C ALA A 28 -2.37 -10.67 -16.93
N ARG A 29 -1.62 -9.58 -17.08
CA ARG A 29 -0.40 -9.57 -17.89
C ARG A 29 0.76 -10.32 -17.23
N ALA A 30 0.82 -10.26 -15.90
CA ALA A 30 1.87 -10.94 -15.15
C ALA A 30 1.69 -12.47 -15.13
N GLY A 31 0.47 -12.95 -15.38
CA GLY A 31 0.15 -14.36 -15.33
C GLY A 31 0.32 -14.92 -13.92
N GLU A 32 1.18 -15.92 -13.76
CA GLU A 32 1.44 -16.54 -12.46
C GLU A 32 2.52 -15.84 -11.65
N MET A 33 3.18 -14.82 -12.23
CA MET A 33 4.24 -14.10 -11.54
C MET A 33 3.68 -13.34 -10.35
N PRO A 34 4.27 -13.50 -9.14
CA PRO A 34 3.78 -12.76 -7.97
C PRO A 34 4.03 -11.27 -8.12
N LEU A 35 3.07 -10.49 -7.62
CA LEU A 35 3.14 -9.03 -7.70
C LEU A 35 3.41 -8.43 -6.32
N CYS A 36 4.29 -7.44 -6.29
CA CYS A 36 4.57 -6.63 -5.12
C CYS A 36 3.94 -5.25 -5.35
N ALA A 37 2.99 -4.87 -4.51
CA ALA A 37 2.35 -3.57 -4.61
C ALA A 37 3.10 -2.56 -3.75
N VAL A 38 3.59 -1.49 -4.37
CA VAL A 38 4.35 -0.45 -3.68
C VAL A 38 3.39 0.62 -3.19
N VAL A 39 3.30 0.77 -1.86
CA VAL A 39 2.39 1.73 -1.22
C VAL A 39 3.14 2.74 -0.35
N LYS A 40 4.41 2.97 -0.63
CA LYS A 40 5.24 3.94 0.08
C LYS A 40 4.68 5.35 -0.09
N ALA A 41 5.10 6.26 0.80
CA ALA A 41 4.67 7.66 0.76
C ALA A 41 3.12 7.77 0.73
N ASP A 42 2.47 7.00 1.61
CA ASP A 42 1.01 6.93 1.69
C ASP A 42 0.37 6.58 0.34
N SER A 43 0.99 5.62 -0.36
CA SER A 43 0.61 5.21 -1.72
C SER A 43 0.62 6.40 -2.67
N TYR A 44 1.70 7.18 -2.58
CA TYR A 44 1.88 8.41 -3.37
C TYR A 44 0.74 9.41 -3.16
N GLY A 45 0.23 9.48 -1.92
CA GLY A 45 -0.86 10.39 -1.58
C GLY A 45 -2.25 9.81 -1.76
N HIS A 46 -2.37 8.55 -2.17
CA HIS A 46 -3.67 7.90 -2.41
C HIS A 46 -4.24 7.19 -1.20
N GLY A 47 -3.53 7.18 -0.06
CA GLY A 47 -3.96 6.48 1.13
C GLY A 47 -3.45 5.04 1.16
N ALA A 48 -2.37 4.80 1.92
CA ALA A 48 -1.69 3.50 1.90
C ALA A 48 -2.58 2.35 2.40
N VAL A 49 -3.36 2.59 3.47
CA VAL A 49 -4.17 1.53 4.06
C VAL A 49 -5.26 1.07 3.10
N GLU A 50 -6.00 2.02 2.53
CA GLU A 50 -7.09 1.70 1.62
C GLU A 50 -6.59 1.02 0.36
N CYS A 51 -5.52 1.55 -0.22
CA CYS A 51 -4.92 0.97 -1.43
C CYS A 51 -4.36 -0.43 -1.14
N ALA A 52 -3.67 -0.59 -0.01
CA ALA A 52 -3.09 -1.88 0.35
C ALA A 52 -4.16 -2.95 0.54
N LYS A 53 -5.30 -2.58 1.13
CA LYS A 53 -6.42 -3.51 1.29
C LYS A 53 -6.95 -3.97 -0.06
N VAL A 54 -7.09 -3.05 -1.01
CA VAL A 54 -7.53 -3.42 -2.36
C VAL A 54 -6.53 -4.35 -3.02
N PHE A 55 -5.24 -4.03 -2.95
CA PHE A 55 -4.21 -4.88 -3.55
C PHE A 55 -4.19 -6.27 -2.92
N ALA A 56 -4.35 -6.35 -1.59
CA ALA A 56 -4.40 -7.64 -0.90
C ALA A 56 -5.60 -8.46 -1.33
N GLU A 57 -6.78 -7.84 -1.43
CA GLU A 57 -7.99 -8.51 -1.89
C GLU A 57 -7.85 -9.02 -3.33
N GLU A 58 -7.15 -8.28 -4.17
CA GLU A 58 -6.98 -8.63 -5.57
C GLU A 58 -5.81 -9.58 -5.83
N GLY A 59 -5.10 -9.98 -4.78
CA GLY A 59 -4.12 -11.04 -4.91
C GLY A 59 -2.67 -10.60 -5.01
N ALA A 60 -2.31 -9.42 -4.51
CA ALA A 60 -0.91 -9.06 -4.39
C ALA A 60 -0.21 -10.05 -3.43
N ALA A 61 0.99 -10.45 -3.76
CA ALA A 61 1.77 -11.37 -2.93
C ALA A 61 2.54 -10.64 -1.84
N TRP A 62 2.95 -9.40 -2.11
CA TRP A 62 3.77 -8.58 -1.21
C TRP A 62 3.30 -7.14 -1.24
N LEU A 63 3.58 -6.43 -0.16
CA LEU A 63 3.48 -4.97 -0.14
C LEU A 63 4.87 -4.40 0.07
N ALA A 64 5.13 -3.20 -0.42
CA ALA A 64 6.42 -2.53 -0.22
C ALA A 64 6.20 -1.10 0.26
N VAL A 65 6.99 -0.72 1.26
CA VAL A 65 6.95 0.60 1.88
C VAL A 65 8.36 1.15 2.01
N SER A 66 8.50 2.43 2.35
CA SER A 66 9.82 3.05 2.44
C SER A 66 10.43 2.98 3.83
N CYS A 67 9.63 2.81 4.89
CA CYS A 67 10.15 2.83 6.25
C CYS A 67 9.31 1.98 7.20
N LEU A 68 9.86 1.75 8.38
CA LEU A 68 9.21 0.92 9.39
C LEU A 68 7.87 1.50 9.86
N ALA A 69 7.78 2.83 9.97
CA ALA A 69 6.54 3.48 10.40
C ALA A 69 5.38 3.17 9.43
N GLU A 70 5.65 3.18 8.13
CA GLU A 70 4.64 2.81 7.14
C GLU A 70 4.23 1.35 7.27
N ALA A 71 5.20 0.46 7.49
CA ALA A 71 4.91 -0.96 7.69
C ALA A 71 4.04 -1.19 8.93
N ARG A 72 4.34 -0.50 10.03
CA ARG A 72 3.53 -0.58 11.25
C ARG A 72 2.10 -0.12 11.02
N GLN A 73 1.93 0.95 10.26
CA GLN A 73 0.60 1.45 9.92
C GLN A 73 -0.24 0.37 9.22
N LEU A 74 0.37 -0.32 8.26
CA LEU A 74 -0.31 -1.39 7.54
C LEU A 74 -0.64 -2.57 8.47
N ARG A 75 0.28 -2.96 9.34
CA ARG A 75 0.02 -4.04 10.30
C ARG A 75 -1.10 -3.69 11.27
N LYS A 76 -1.15 -2.44 11.75
CA LYS A 76 -2.23 -2.00 12.63
C LYS A 76 -3.59 -2.03 11.97
N SER A 77 -3.64 -1.92 10.66
CA SER A 77 -4.90 -1.98 9.91
C SER A 77 -5.40 -3.41 9.69
N GLY A 78 -4.63 -4.42 10.10
CA GLY A 78 -5.01 -5.82 9.98
C GLY A 78 -4.45 -6.55 8.78
N LEU A 79 -3.60 -5.89 7.99
CA LEU A 79 -3.00 -6.53 6.83
C LEU A 79 -1.94 -7.54 7.26
N THR A 80 -1.94 -8.71 6.62
CA THR A 80 -1.06 -9.83 6.97
C THR A 80 -0.07 -10.21 5.87
N LEU A 81 -0.16 -9.59 4.70
CA LEU A 81 0.80 -9.86 3.62
C LEU A 81 2.23 -9.54 4.05
N PRO A 82 3.23 -10.24 3.50
CA PRO A 82 4.62 -9.85 3.70
C PRO A 82 4.84 -8.41 3.26
N ILE A 83 5.61 -7.67 4.04
CA ILE A 83 5.89 -6.26 3.76
C ILE A 83 7.40 -6.09 3.57
N LEU A 84 7.79 -5.58 2.41
CA LEU A 84 9.18 -5.25 2.10
C LEU A 84 9.43 -3.80 2.46
N ILE A 85 10.46 -3.54 3.26
CA ILE A 85 10.87 -2.19 3.60
C ILE A 85 12.04 -1.82 2.68
N LEU A 86 11.84 -0.82 1.83
CA LEU A 86 12.81 -0.43 0.82
C LEU A 86 13.92 0.45 1.37
N GLY A 87 13.70 1.08 2.52
CA GLY A 87 14.67 1.96 3.15
C GLY A 87 15.48 1.27 4.24
N HIS A 88 16.36 2.05 4.87
CA HIS A 88 17.17 1.56 5.98
C HIS A 88 16.34 1.41 7.25
N VAL A 89 16.60 0.33 7.99
CA VAL A 89 16.01 0.10 9.30
C VAL A 89 17.14 0.01 10.31
N GLU A 90 17.07 0.82 11.39
CA GLU A 90 18.08 0.79 12.43
C GLU A 90 18.17 -0.61 13.08
N PRO A 91 19.37 -1.09 13.42
CA PRO A 91 19.51 -2.41 14.06
C PRO A 91 18.70 -2.55 15.34
N SER A 92 18.51 -1.48 16.09
CA SER A 92 17.69 -1.51 17.32
C SER A 92 16.21 -1.80 17.04
N CYS A 93 15.76 -1.64 15.79
CA CYS A 93 14.39 -1.92 15.38
C CYS A 93 14.25 -3.31 14.75
N ALA A 94 15.29 -4.12 14.77
CA ALA A 94 15.27 -5.44 14.11
C ALA A 94 14.12 -6.35 14.58
N PRO A 95 13.75 -6.39 15.88
CA PRO A 95 12.60 -7.20 16.30
C PRO A 95 11.30 -6.77 15.63
N ASP A 96 11.07 -5.45 15.50
CA ASP A 96 9.88 -4.91 14.82
C ASP A 96 9.91 -5.29 13.34
N ARG A 97 11.07 -5.19 12.71
CA ARG A 97 11.22 -5.57 11.30
C ARG A 97 10.84 -7.02 11.09
N LYS A 98 11.25 -7.91 11.98
CA LYS A 98 10.89 -9.32 11.91
C LYS A 98 9.40 -9.54 12.04
N SER A 99 8.72 -8.75 12.85
CA SER A 99 7.28 -8.90 13.05
C SER A 99 6.46 -8.33 11.91
N VAL A 100 7.00 -7.41 11.10
CA VAL A 100 6.28 -6.85 9.96
C VAL A 100 6.65 -7.51 8.63
N VAL A 101 7.76 -8.19 8.57
CA VAL A 101 8.18 -8.95 7.38
C VAL A 101 7.75 -10.44 7.48
#